data_b2afbe9c833e381164147bad2d8d50ce
#
_entry.id   b2afbe9c833e381164147bad2d8d50ce
#
_cell.length_a   1.000
_cell.length_b   1.000
_cell.length_c   1.000
_cell.angle_alpha   90.00
_cell.angle_beta   90.00
_cell.angle_gamma   90.00
#
_symmetry.space_group_name_H-M   'P 1'
#
loop_
_entity.id
_entity.type
_entity.pdbx_description
1 polymer ?
#
loop_
_entity_poly.entity_id
_entity_poly.type
_entity_poly.pdbx_seq_one_letter_code
_entity_poly.pdbx_strand_id
1 'polypeptide(L)'
;METAAIAAWTFVSECPIPDDITPLLVDGEQPWAAYKTFRDSAVFTNKRLIVRDAQGLSGKKVEIYSLPYASINMWSSENAGRMLDFNSELELWTRAGHIKVKLNKGVDIRKLDHLISHAVLNS
;
A
#
# COMPACT_ATOMS: atom_id res chain seq x y z
N MET A 1 -24.30 6.67 5.23
CA MET A 1 -23.87 5.28 5.45
C MET A 1 -22.47 5.07 4.90
N GLU A 2 -21.63 4.50 5.69
CA GLU A 2 -20.26 4.25 5.27
C GLU A 2 -20.18 3.00 4.41
N THR A 3 -19.50 3.10 3.27
CA THR A 3 -19.32 1.96 2.39
C THR A 3 -18.16 1.10 2.93
N ALA A 4 -18.36 -0.21 2.95
CA ALA A 4 -17.31 -1.12 3.36
C ALA A 4 -16.10 -1.01 2.44
N ALA A 5 -14.91 -1.19 2.98
CA ALA A 5 -13.70 -1.17 2.19
C ALA A 5 -13.69 -2.35 1.21
N ILE A 6 -13.28 -2.08 -0.03
CA ILE A 6 -13.14 -3.12 -1.05
C ILE A 6 -11.86 -3.95 -0.84
N ALA A 7 -10.90 -3.39 -0.14
CA ALA A 7 -9.66 -4.09 0.20
C ALA A 7 -9.15 -3.56 1.55
N ALA A 8 -8.53 -4.45 2.30
CA ALA A 8 -7.91 -4.11 3.57
C ALA A 8 -6.58 -4.83 3.64
N TRP A 9 -5.50 -4.06 3.78
CA TRP A 9 -4.16 -4.60 3.88
C TRP A 9 -3.51 -4.18 5.19
N THR A 10 -2.49 -4.93 5.59
CA THR A 10 -1.66 -4.56 6.74
C THR A 10 -0.21 -4.52 6.27
N PHE A 11 0.44 -3.37 6.44
CA PHE A 11 1.86 -3.25 6.19
C PHE A 11 2.59 -3.55 7.49
N VAL A 12 3.35 -4.63 7.48
CA VAL A 12 4.02 -5.13 8.69
C VAL A 12 5.29 -4.33 8.97
N SER A 13 6.09 -4.11 7.94
CA SER A 13 7.34 -3.37 8.05
C SER A 13 7.81 -2.94 6.67
N GLU A 14 8.58 -1.89 6.62
CA GLU A 14 9.29 -1.53 5.39
C GLU A 14 10.35 -2.60 5.11
N CYS A 15 10.56 -2.91 3.83
CA CYS A 15 11.50 -3.93 3.42
C CYS A 15 12.23 -3.50 2.15
N PRO A 16 13.33 -4.19 1.80
CA PRO A 16 13.98 -3.94 0.51
C PRO A 16 13.04 -4.26 -0.64
N ILE A 17 13.25 -3.58 -1.77
CA ILE A 17 12.46 -3.84 -2.97
C ILE A 17 12.67 -5.30 -3.39
N PRO A 18 11.60 -6.10 -3.56
CA PRO A 18 11.75 -7.48 -4.00
C PRO A 18 12.36 -7.57 -5.39
N ASP A 19 13.32 -8.47 -5.57
CA ASP A 19 13.99 -8.61 -6.87
C ASP A 19 13.03 -9.05 -7.97
N ASP A 20 12.01 -9.82 -7.62
CA ASP A 20 11.06 -10.35 -8.59
C ASP A 20 9.94 -9.40 -8.95
N ILE A 21 10.02 -8.15 -8.53
CA ILE A 21 9.07 -7.11 -8.95
C ILE A 21 9.35 -6.63 -10.38
N THR A 22 10.61 -6.72 -10.80
CA THR A 22 11.05 -6.13 -12.07
C THR A 22 10.21 -6.56 -13.28
N PRO A 23 9.84 -7.85 -13.44
CA PRO A 23 9.03 -8.24 -14.59
C PRO A 23 7.65 -7.59 -14.65
N LEU A 24 7.16 -7.03 -13.53
CA LEU A 24 5.85 -6.38 -13.50
C LEU A 24 5.94 -4.91 -13.94
N LEU A 25 7.13 -4.33 -13.94
CA LEU A 25 7.29 -2.90 -14.19
C LEU A 25 7.23 -2.59 -15.67
N VAL A 26 6.61 -1.45 -16.01
CA VAL A 26 6.57 -0.97 -17.38
C VAL A 26 7.75 -0.02 -17.63
N ASP A 27 7.96 0.36 -18.89
CA ASP A 27 9.04 1.28 -19.25
C ASP A 27 8.94 2.58 -18.45
N GLY A 28 10.05 2.97 -17.85
CA GLY A 28 10.13 4.19 -17.05
C GLY A 28 9.55 4.06 -15.66
N GLU A 29 9.05 2.89 -15.28
CA GLU A 29 8.54 2.67 -13.95
C GLU A 29 9.67 2.27 -13.01
N GLN A 30 9.76 2.93 -11.86
CA GLN A 30 10.81 2.69 -10.87
C GLN A 30 10.22 2.48 -9.49
N PRO A 31 10.64 1.44 -8.78
CA PRO A 31 10.16 1.23 -7.42
C PRO A 31 10.80 2.24 -6.46
N TRP A 32 9.99 2.76 -5.55
CA TRP A 32 10.43 3.74 -4.55
C TRP A 32 10.62 3.13 -3.17
N ALA A 33 9.67 2.30 -2.77
CA ALA A 33 9.64 1.70 -1.45
C ALA A 33 8.80 0.45 -1.46
N ALA A 34 9.09 -0.46 -0.53
CA ALA A 34 8.34 -1.69 -0.39
C ALA A 34 8.04 -1.98 1.06
N TYR A 35 6.92 -2.67 1.28
CA TYR A 35 6.46 -3.05 2.61
C TYR A 35 6.07 -4.52 2.60
N LYS A 36 6.43 -5.22 3.66
CA LYS A 36 5.94 -6.56 3.91
C LYS A 36 4.48 -6.50 4.30
N THR A 37 3.68 -7.42 3.75
CA THR A 37 2.31 -7.65 4.20
C THR A 37 2.22 -9.07 4.75
N PHE A 38 1.05 -9.45 5.28
CA PHE A 38 0.89 -10.81 5.76
C PHE A 38 0.91 -11.84 4.65
N ARG A 39 0.61 -11.43 3.41
CA ARG A 39 0.47 -12.38 2.33
C ARG A 39 1.56 -12.28 1.27
N ASP A 40 2.32 -11.23 1.23
CA ASP A 40 3.47 -11.06 0.36
C ASP A 40 4.07 -9.67 0.55
N SER A 41 3.75 -8.72 -0.33
CA SER A 41 4.38 -7.42 -0.30
C SER A 41 3.55 -6.36 -1.04
N ALA A 42 3.84 -5.12 -0.71
CA ALA A 42 3.32 -3.96 -1.41
C ALA A 42 4.50 -3.11 -1.87
N VAL A 43 4.48 -2.67 -3.12
CA VAL A 43 5.56 -1.87 -3.70
C VAL A 43 4.98 -0.58 -4.25
N PHE A 44 5.51 0.54 -3.79
CA PHE A 44 5.19 1.86 -4.35
C PHE A 44 6.18 2.18 -5.44
N THR A 45 5.69 2.47 -6.62
CA THR A 45 6.53 2.91 -7.74
C THR A 45 6.24 4.38 -8.04
N ASN A 46 6.91 4.92 -9.04
CA ASN A 46 6.60 6.27 -9.49
C ASN A 46 5.28 6.36 -10.26
N LYS A 47 4.61 5.22 -10.53
CA LYS A 47 3.38 5.20 -11.33
C LYS A 47 2.18 4.62 -10.60
N ARG A 48 2.38 3.69 -9.67
CA ARG A 48 1.29 2.96 -9.01
C ARG A 48 1.72 2.33 -7.71
N LEU A 49 0.73 1.91 -6.94
CA LEU A 49 0.94 0.97 -5.84
C LEU A 49 0.64 -0.43 -6.37
N ILE A 50 1.58 -1.34 -6.20
CA ILE A 50 1.42 -2.76 -6.56
C ILE A 50 1.32 -3.55 -5.28
N VAL A 51 0.24 -4.31 -5.10
CA VAL A 51 0.10 -5.20 -3.95
C VAL A 51 0.00 -6.63 -4.46
N ARG A 52 0.95 -7.46 -4.05
CA ARG A 52 0.94 -8.88 -4.34
C ARG A 52 0.33 -9.61 -3.16
N ASP A 53 -0.60 -10.49 -3.43
CA ASP A 53 -1.37 -11.18 -2.43
C ASP A 53 -1.33 -12.68 -2.73
N ALA A 54 -0.44 -13.40 -2.04
CA ALA A 54 -0.34 -14.85 -2.19
C ALA A 54 -1.54 -15.50 -1.50
N GLN A 55 -2.25 -16.32 -2.23
CA GLN A 55 -3.48 -16.91 -1.77
C GLN A 55 -3.37 -18.42 -1.59
N GLY A 56 -4.22 -18.94 -0.72
CA GLY A 56 -4.26 -20.36 -0.43
C GLY A 56 -3.10 -20.83 0.45
N LEU A 57 -3.14 -22.09 0.85
CA LEU A 57 -2.16 -22.66 1.76
C LEU A 57 -0.79 -22.82 1.12
N SER A 58 -0.74 -23.05 -0.20
CA SER A 58 0.52 -23.26 -0.90
C SER A 58 1.15 -21.97 -1.39
N GLY A 59 0.40 -20.86 -1.41
CA GLY A 59 0.88 -19.59 -1.95
C GLY A 59 1.12 -19.60 -3.45
N LYS A 60 0.61 -20.61 -4.17
CA LYS A 60 0.82 -20.71 -5.62
C LYS A 60 -0.06 -19.76 -6.41
N LYS A 61 -1.22 -19.40 -5.88
CA LYS A 61 -2.06 -18.38 -6.50
C LYS A 61 -1.65 -17.03 -5.95
N VAL A 62 -1.29 -16.12 -6.83
CA VAL A 62 -0.90 -14.77 -6.46
C VAL A 62 -1.80 -13.80 -7.20
N GLU A 63 -2.54 -13.01 -6.45
CA GLU A 63 -3.31 -11.92 -7.02
C GLU A 63 -2.49 -10.64 -6.94
N ILE A 64 -2.43 -9.89 -8.03
CA ILE A 64 -1.66 -8.67 -8.09
C ILE A 64 -2.62 -7.53 -8.34
N TYR A 65 -2.69 -6.62 -7.36
CA TYR A 65 -3.45 -5.40 -7.47
C TYR A 65 -2.54 -4.29 -7.97
N SER A 66 -3.03 -3.48 -8.89
CA SER A 66 -2.34 -2.27 -9.34
C SER A 66 -3.27 -1.10 -9.11
N LEU A 67 -2.82 -0.14 -8.32
CA LEU A 67 -3.59 1.06 -8.02
C LEU A 67 -2.86 2.27 -8.61
N PRO A 68 -3.31 2.77 -9.75
CA PRO A 68 -2.73 3.99 -10.32
C PRO A 68 -3.02 5.17 -9.39
N TYR A 69 -2.04 6.02 -9.19
CA TYR A 69 -2.21 7.16 -8.28
C TYR A 69 -3.28 8.14 -8.75
N ALA A 70 -3.47 8.25 -10.06
CA ALA A 70 -4.50 9.13 -10.60
C ALA A 70 -5.92 8.70 -10.22
N SER A 71 -6.11 7.46 -9.76
CA SER A 71 -7.43 6.99 -9.33
C SER A 71 -7.75 7.33 -7.88
N ILE A 72 -6.79 7.87 -7.13
CA ILE A 72 -6.98 8.24 -5.73
C ILE A 72 -7.57 9.64 -5.67
N ASN A 73 -8.76 9.74 -5.09
CA ASN A 73 -9.47 11.02 -4.96
C ASN A 73 -9.17 11.73 -3.65
N MET A 74 -8.95 10.95 -2.60
CA MET A 74 -8.70 11.47 -1.26
C MET A 74 -7.93 10.41 -0.48
N TRP A 75 -7.10 10.83 0.42
CA TRP A 75 -6.43 9.91 1.35
C TRP A 75 -6.34 10.54 2.72
N SER A 76 -6.26 9.69 3.74
CA SER A 76 -6.02 10.16 5.10
C SER A 76 -5.00 9.27 5.77
N SER A 77 -4.24 9.87 6.66
CA SER A 77 -3.30 9.14 7.50
C SER A 77 -3.58 9.49 8.95
N GLU A 78 -3.67 8.45 9.78
CA GLU A 78 -3.92 8.60 11.20
C GLU A 78 -2.78 7.94 11.94
N ASN A 79 -2.04 8.74 12.71
CA ASN A 79 -0.95 8.19 13.50
C ASN A 79 -1.50 7.39 14.68
N ALA A 80 -0.69 6.45 15.16
CA ALA A 80 -1.03 5.70 16.35
C ALA A 80 -1.23 6.68 17.51
N GLY A 81 -2.27 6.45 18.28
CA GLY A 81 -2.53 7.24 19.47
C GLY A 81 -1.46 6.97 20.52
N ARG A 82 -1.76 7.34 21.76
CA ARG A 82 -0.81 7.17 22.86
C ARG A 82 -1.01 5.81 23.51
N MET A 83 0.06 5.26 23.98
CA MET A 83 0.12 4.14 24.91
C MET A 83 -0.49 2.85 24.40
N LEU A 84 -1.79 2.78 24.22
CA LEU A 84 -2.48 1.53 23.87
C LEU A 84 -2.69 1.35 22.38
N ASP A 85 -2.46 2.40 21.60
CA ASP A 85 -2.63 2.32 20.16
C ASP A 85 -1.29 2.03 19.52
N PHE A 86 -1.17 0.85 18.93
CA PHE A 86 0.08 0.40 18.36
C PHE A 86 0.13 0.53 16.85
N ASN A 87 -1.00 0.82 16.22
CA ASN A 87 -1.11 0.84 14.77
C ASN A 87 -1.51 2.22 14.27
N SER A 88 -0.87 2.64 13.20
CA SER A 88 -1.33 3.77 12.40
C SER A 88 -2.25 3.27 11.32
N GLU A 89 -2.94 4.16 10.64
CA GLU A 89 -3.89 3.79 9.61
C GLU A 89 -3.81 4.73 8.43
N LEU A 90 -3.83 4.15 7.24
CA LEU A 90 -3.90 4.87 5.99
C LEU A 90 -5.19 4.48 5.29
N GLU A 91 -5.95 5.46 4.81
CA GLU A 91 -7.14 5.20 4.03
C GLU A 91 -7.03 5.88 2.68
N LEU A 92 -7.46 5.17 1.65
CA LEU A 92 -7.46 5.66 0.28
C LEU A 92 -8.87 5.56 -0.27
N TRP A 93 -9.38 6.66 -0.79
CA TRP A 93 -10.66 6.68 -1.52
C TRP A 93 -10.33 6.79 -2.99
N THR A 94 -10.68 5.75 -3.73
CA THR A 94 -10.35 5.62 -5.14
C THR A 94 -11.60 5.54 -5.99
N ARG A 95 -11.44 5.61 -7.29
CA ARG A 95 -12.56 5.41 -8.22
C ARG A 95 -13.14 4.00 -8.11
N ALA A 96 -12.33 3.02 -7.74
CA ALA A 96 -12.79 1.64 -7.60
C ALA A 96 -13.45 1.40 -6.25
N GLY A 97 -13.19 2.23 -5.26
CA GLY A 97 -13.74 2.10 -3.93
C GLY A 97 -12.75 2.49 -2.84
N HIS A 98 -13.12 2.18 -1.63
CA HIS A 98 -12.39 2.56 -0.42
C HIS A 98 -11.43 1.46 -0.01
N ILE A 99 -10.20 1.83 0.32
CA ILE A 99 -9.14 0.90 0.73
C ILE A 99 -8.62 1.32 2.09
N LYS A 100 -8.51 0.36 2.99
CA LYS A 100 -7.92 0.58 4.31
C LYS A 100 -6.59 -0.14 4.42
N VAL A 101 -5.60 0.54 4.98
CA VAL A 101 -4.28 -0.05 5.23
C VAL A 101 -3.91 0.19 6.69
N LYS A 102 -3.77 -0.89 7.43
CA LYS A 102 -3.22 -0.82 8.78
C LYS A 102 -1.71 -0.84 8.70
N LEU A 103 -1.08 -0.04 9.55
CA LEU A 103 0.38 0.06 9.59
C LEU A 103 0.83 -0.41 10.96
N ASN A 104 1.58 -1.49 11.01
CA ASN A 104 2.11 -1.98 12.28
C ASN A 104 3.08 -0.99 12.89
N LYS A 105 3.28 -1.14 14.18
CA LYS A 105 4.26 -0.35 14.93
C LYS A 105 5.63 -0.46 14.24
N GLY A 106 6.25 0.65 13.99
CA GLY A 106 7.54 0.70 13.31
C GLY A 106 7.45 1.12 11.85
N VAL A 107 6.26 1.06 11.24
CA VAL A 107 6.06 1.65 9.92
C VAL A 107 5.95 3.17 10.09
N ASP A 108 6.77 3.91 9.37
CA ASP A 108 6.80 5.37 9.45
C ASP A 108 5.64 5.96 8.66
N ILE A 109 4.58 6.35 9.38
CA ILE A 109 3.37 6.91 8.76
C ILE A 109 3.66 8.23 8.06
N ARG A 110 4.57 9.04 8.59
CA ARG A 110 4.88 10.33 8.00
C ARG A 110 5.59 10.17 6.66
N LYS A 111 6.52 9.23 6.60
CA LYS A 111 7.20 8.89 5.35
C LYS A 111 6.20 8.38 4.33
N LEU A 112 5.29 7.51 4.75
CA LEU A 112 4.31 6.92 3.86
C LEU A 112 3.32 7.96 3.34
N ASP A 113 2.82 8.82 4.23
CA ASP A 113 1.92 9.90 3.84
C ASP A 113 2.60 10.85 2.84
N HIS A 114 3.86 11.18 3.09
CA HIS A 114 4.61 12.04 2.17
C HIS A 114 4.78 11.38 0.80
N LEU A 115 5.04 10.08 0.78
CA LEU A 115 5.17 9.32 -0.45
C LEU A 115 3.86 9.33 -1.25
N ILE A 116 2.74 9.08 -0.58
CA ILE A 116 1.42 9.10 -1.20
C ILE A 116 1.11 10.50 -1.73
N SER A 117 1.36 11.52 -0.93
CA SER A 117 1.11 12.91 -1.32
C SER A 117 1.92 13.26 -2.57
N HIS A 118 3.20 12.92 -2.59
CA HIS A 118 4.05 13.18 -3.75
C HIS A 118 3.52 12.45 -4.98
N ALA A 119 3.16 11.19 -4.81
CA ALA A 119 2.70 10.35 -5.92
C ALA A 119 1.38 10.86 -6.49
N VAL A 120 0.39 11.13 -5.65
CA VAL A 120 -0.93 11.52 -6.11
C VAL A 120 -0.93 12.93 -6.70
N LEU A 121 -0.22 13.86 -6.05
CA LEU A 121 -0.22 15.25 -6.50
C LEU A 121 0.61 15.47 -7.75
N ASN A 122 1.46 14.54 -8.11
CA ASN A 122 2.27 14.61 -9.33
C ASN A 122 1.81 13.64 -10.42
N SER A 123 0.68 13.01 -10.23
CA SER A 123 0.18 12.07 -11.23
C SER A 123 -0.81 12.69 -12.19
#